data_60f66e50efc16c65a55150ae21401d77
#
_entry.id   60f66e50efc16c65a55150ae21401d77
#
_cell.length_a   1.000
_cell.length_b   1.000
_cell.length_c   1.000
_cell.angle_alpha   90.00
_cell.angle_beta   90.00
_cell.angle_gamma   90.00
#
_symmetry.space_group_name_H-M   'P 1'
#
loop_
_entity.id
_entity.type
_entity.pdbx_description
1 polymer ?
#
loop_
_entity_poly.entity_id
_entity_poly.type
_entity_poly.pdbx_seq_one_letter_code
_entity_poly.pdbx_strand_id
1 'polypeptide(L)'
;MTSRGRSATREPGAIHTGRWNDPPEPGGGTRILVCRYRPRGVARAAETWDEWCKELGPSPALHAAAYGKGQPAIDFAEYRRRFLEEMAVDPGRWFLRALRGRVDAGEAVTLLCSSACADEARCHRSILRELLTGRSVD
;
A
#
# COMPACT_ATOMS: atom_id res chain seq x y z
N MET A 1 -12.67 6.60 -31.85
CA MET A 1 -12.61 6.38 -31.28
C MET A 1 -12.61 6.72 -30.48
N THR A 2 -12.97 6.78 -30.22
CA THR A 2 -12.97 7.01 -29.48
C THR A 2 -12.64 6.68 -28.42
N SER A 3 -12.02 7.07 -27.96
CA SER A 3 -11.50 6.48 -26.95
C SER A 3 -12.17 6.66 -25.73
N ARG A 4 -13.03 7.51 -25.61
CA ARG A 4 -13.66 7.72 -24.44
C ARG A 4 -14.51 6.69 -24.08
N GLY A 5 -15.24 6.16 -24.87
CA GLY A 5 -16.02 5.03 -24.50
C GLY A 5 -15.15 3.95 -24.00
N ARG A 6 -13.97 3.88 -24.50
CA ARG A 6 -13.12 2.90 -24.02
C ARG A 6 -12.69 3.12 -22.66
N SER A 7 -12.49 4.29 -22.22
CA SER A 7 -12.14 4.51 -20.84
C SER A 7 -13.16 3.96 -19.92
N ALA A 8 -14.42 4.10 -20.25
CA ALA A 8 -15.46 3.62 -19.39
C ALA A 8 -15.48 2.10 -19.30
N THR A 9 -14.93 1.41 -20.26
CA THR A 9 -14.92 -0.03 -20.23
C THR A 9 -13.55 -0.59 -19.87
N ARG A 10 -12.59 0.29 -19.60
CA ARG A 10 -11.27 -0.18 -19.28
C ARG A 10 -11.28 -0.86 -17.93
N GLU A 11 -10.63 -1.97 -17.84
CA GLU A 11 -10.52 -2.68 -16.58
C GLU A 11 -9.48 -2.04 -15.70
N PRO A 12 -9.68 -2.00 -14.41
CA PRO A 12 -8.67 -1.52 -13.50
C PRO A 12 -7.42 -2.37 -13.59
N GLY A 13 -6.28 -1.79 -13.27
CA GLY A 13 -5.05 -2.55 -13.20
C GLY A 13 -5.09 -3.53 -12.05
N ALA A 14 -4.29 -4.56 -12.14
CA ALA A 14 -4.18 -5.55 -11.07
C ALA A 14 -3.46 -4.94 -9.89
N ILE A 15 -3.84 -5.34 -8.68
CA ILE A 15 -3.20 -4.90 -7.46
C ILE A 15 -2.62 -6.12 -6.77
N HIS A 16 -1.30 -6.18 -6.70
CA HIS A 16 -0.59 -7.27 -6.03
C HIS A 16 0.02 -6.74 -4.74
N THR A 17 0.37 -7.63 -3.84
CA THR A 17 1.09 -7.26 -2.62
C THR A 17 2.30 -8.17 -2.45
N GLY A 18 3.30 -7.68 -1.74
CA GLY A 18 4.50 -8.46 -1.46
C GLY A 18 5.37 -7.76 -0.45
N ARG A 19 6.57 -8.27 -0.27
CA ARG A 19 7.58 -7.62 0.55
C ARG A 19 8.63 -7.07 -0.39
N TRP A 20 9.36 -6.05 0.04
CA TRP A 20 10.32 -5.41 -0.83
C TRP A 20 11.39 -6.39 -1.35
N ASN A 21 11.67 -7.44 -0.56
CA ASN A 21 12.70 -8.41 -0.96
C ASN A 21 12.14 -9.64 -1.67
N ASP A 22 10.82 -9.65 -1.95
CA ASP A 22 10.26 -10.72 -2.79
C ASP A 22 10.59 -10.42 -4.25
N PRO A 23 10.77 -11.45 -5.07
CA PRO A 23 11.03 -11.22 -6.49
C PRO A 23 9.81 -10.62 -7.18
N PRO A 24 10.02 -9.84 -8.24
CA PRO A 24 8.88 -9.31 -8.99
C PRO A 24 8.05 -10.42 -9.60
N GLU A 25 6.73 -10.20 -9.63
CA GLU A 25 5.84 -11.13 -10.29
C GLU A 25 5.55 -10.70 -11.70
N PRO A 26 5.32 -11.64 -12.62
CA PRO A 26 4.84 -11.27 -13.95
C PRO A 26 3.52 -10.51 -13.82
N GLY A 27 3.40 -9.40 -14.50
CA GLY A 27 2.19 -8.59 -14.45
C GLY A 27 2.04 -7.74 -13.20
N GLY A 28 3.06 -7.71 -12.34
CA GLY A 28 2.98 -6.93 -11.10
C GLY A 28 3.07 -5.43 -11.29
N GLY A 29 3.55 -4.98 -12.43
CA GLY A 29 3.56 -3.56 -12.75
C GLY A 29 4.51 -2.75 -11.89
N THR A 30 4.10 -1.55 -11.55
CA THR A 30 4.90 -0.62 -10.76
C THR A 30 5.01 -1.13 -9.32
N ARG A 31 6.22 -1.20 -8.82
CA ARG A 31 6.45 -1.65 -7.45
C ARG A 31 6.53 -0.43 -6.54
N ILE A 32 5.59 -0.34 -5.61
CA ILE A 32 5.47 0.83 -4.73
C ILE A 32 5.68 0.40 -3.29
N LEU A 33 6.74 0.93 -2.67
CA LEU A 33 7.00 0.66 -1.26
C LEU A 33 6.05 1.54 -0.45
N VAL A 34 5.21 0.91 0.38
CA VAL A 34 4.20 1.62 1.15
C VAL A 34 4.49 1.61 2.65
N CYS A 35 5.75 1.38 3.02
CA CYS A 35 6.17 1.45 4.42
C CYS A 35 6.39 2.88 4.84
N ARG A 36 6.18 3.17 6.11
CA ARG A 36 6.48 4.50 6.65
C ARG A 36 7.99 4.78 6.59
N TYR A 37 8.80 3.76 6.82
CA TYR A 37 10.25 3.91 6.85
C TYR A 37 10.89 3.06 5.77
N ARG A 38 11.93 3.60 5.16
CA ARG A 38 12.67 2.88 4.14
C ARG A 38 13.42 1.72 4.81
N PRO A 39 13.50 0.55 4.19
CA PRO A 39 14.24 -0.57 4.77
C PRO A 39 15.69 -0.17 5.05
N ARG A 40 16.18 -0.55 6.22
CA ARG A 40 17.54 -0.21 6.62
C ARG A 40 18.55 -1.05 5.88
N GLY A 41 19.69 -0.46 5.61
CA GLY A 41 20.81 -1.19 5.04
C GLY A 41 20.66 -1.54 3.57
N VAL A 42 19.68 -0.99 2.89
CA VAL A 42 19.49 -1.28 1.48
C VAL A 42 20.11 -0.15 0.69
N ALA A 43 21.17 -0.46 -0.07
CA ALA A 43 21.80 0.55 -0.89
C ALA A 43 20.86 0.96 -2.01
N ARG A 44 21.04 2.18 -2.51
CA ARG A 44 20.17 2.67 -3.56
C ARG A 44 20.18 1.74 -4.79
N ALA A 45 21.33 1.21 -5.14
CA ALA A 45 21.42 0.30 -6.28
C ALA A 45 20.71 -1.03 -6.04
N ALA A 46 20.42 -1.36 -4.78
CA ALA A 46 19.74 -2.60 -4.44
C ALA A 46 18.25 -2.42 -4.21
N GLU A 47 17.72 -1.22 -4.41
CA GLU A 47 16.29 -0.99 -4.24
C GLU A 47 15.51 -1.79 -5.27
N THR A 48 14.44 -2.43 -4.80
CA THR A 48 13.61 -3.28 -5.66
C THR A 48 12.29 -2.62 -5.98
N TRP A 49 12.06 -1.44 -5.44
CA TRP A 49 10.83 -0.70 -5.68
C TRP A 49 11.10 0.44 -6.64
N ASP A 50 10.05 0.81 -7.36
CA ASP A 50 10.14 1.91 -8.31
C ASP A 50 9.81 3.24 -7.64
N GLU A 51 8.93 3.20 -6.65
CA GLU A 51 8.48 4.40 -5.94
C GLU A 51 8.36 4.08 -4.46
N TRP A 52 8.52 5.09 -3.63
CA TRP A 52 8.30 4.95 -2.19
C TRP A 52 7.27 6.00 -1.78
N CYS A 53 6.13 5.54 -1.25
CA CYS A 53 5.08 6.44 -0.78
C CYS A 53 4.85 6.19 0.70
N LYS A 54 5.59 6.90 1.54
CA LYS A 54 5.48 6.71 2.99
C LYS A 54 4.12 7.13 3.53
N GLU A 55 3.44 8.01 2.82
CA GLU A 55 2.12 8.48 3.25
C GLU A 55 1.05 7.39 3.15
N LEU A 56 1.33 6.30 2.47
CA LEU A 56 0.45 5.14 2.47
C LEU A 56 0.80 4.14 3.56
N GLY A 57 1.83 4.42 4.34
CA GLY A 57 2.16 3.63 5.51
C GLY A 57 1.49 4.20 6.74
N PRO A 58 1.54 3.48 7.87
CA PRO A 58 0.97 4.01 9.10
C PRO A 58 1.76 5.23 9.58
N SER A 59 1.10 6.09 10.33
CA SER A 59 1.80 7.23 10.94
C SER A 59 2.89 6.71 11.88
N PRO A 60 3.86 7.55 12.23
CA PRO A 60 4.86 7.12 13.21
C PRO A 60 4.25 6.63 14.53
N ALA A 61 3.19 7.28 14.99
CA ALA A 61 2.53 6.89 16.22
C ALA A 61 1.86 5.51 16.07
N LEU A 62 1.18 5.27 14.96
CA LEU A 62 0.52 4.00 14.75
C LEU A 62 1.56 2.89 14.54
N HIS A 63 2.63 3.20 13.83
CA HIS A 63 3.72 2.25 13.64
C HIS A 63 4.31 1.83 15.00
N ALA A 64 4.55 2.79 15.88
CA ALA A 64 5.10 2.50 17.20
C ALA A 64 4.12 1.66 18.02
N ALA A 65 2.81 1.96 17.92
CA ALA A 65 1.80 1.19 18.66
C ALA A 65 1.73 -0.25 18.15
N ALA A 66 1.87 -0.45 16.86
CA ALA A 66 1.81 -1.79 16.28
C ALA A 66 2.99 -2.65 16.71
N TYR A 67 4.14 -2.02 16.93
CA TYR A 67 5.33 -2.76 17.36
C TYR A 67 5.52 -2.77 18.87
N GLY A 68 4.62 -2.13 19.61
CA GLY A 68 4.72 -2.15 21.06
C GLY A 68 5.83 -1.29 21.64
N LYS A 69 6.20 -0.23 20.94
CA LYS A 69 7.28 0.63 21.45
C LYS A 69 6.75 1.52 22.55
N GLY A 70 7.27 1.35 23.74
CA GLY A 70 6.86 2.13 24.90
C GLY A 70 5.54 1.70 25.50
N GLN A 71 4.91 0.68 24.97
CA GLN A 71 3.62 0.17 25.45
C GLN A 71 3.37 -1.17 24.81
N PRO A 72 2.43 -1.97 25.33
CA PRO A 72 2.12 -3.25 24.70
C PRO A 72 1.61 -3.04 23.28
N ALA A 73 1.95 -3.95 22.39
CA ALA A 73 1.52 -3.87 21.01
C ALA A 73 0.00 -3.99 20.93
N ILE A 74 -0.62 -3.21 20.06
CA ILE A 74 -2.06 -3.30 19.82
C ILE A 74 -2.31 -4.50 18.90
N ASP A 75 -3.54 -5.04 18.96
CA ASP A 75 -3.86 -6.16 18.08
C ASP A 75 -4.18 -5.64 16.68
N PHE A 76 -4.35 -6.57 15.74
CA PHE A 76 -4.56 -6.18 14.36
C PHE A 76 -5.90 -5.48 14.14
N ALA A 77 -6.93 -5.86 14.90
CA ALA A 77 -8.24 -5.20 14.75
C ALA A 77 -8.14 -3.73 15.10
N GLU A 78 -7.42 -3.40 16.17
CA GLU A 78 -7.23 -2.01 16.56
C GLU A 78 -6.33 -1.29 15.56
N TYR A 79 -5.29 -1.97 15.08
CA TYR A 79 -4.41 -1.40 14.07
C TYR A 79 -5.19 -1.06 12.81
N ARG A 80 -6.03 -1.98 12.35
CA ARG A 80 -6.82 -1.78 11.15
C ARG A 80 -7.76 -0.59 11.32
N ARG A 81 -8.43 -0.50 12.45
CA ARG A 81 -9.33 0.60 12.71
C ARG A 81 -8.61 1.95 12.63
N ARG A 82 -7.46 2.03 13.26
CA ARG A 82 -6.69 3.27 13.26
C ARG A 82 -6.13 3.59 11.88
N PHE A 83 -5.68 2.58 11.17
CA PHE A 83 -5.14 2.80 9.83
C PHE A 83 -6.23 3.30 8.89
N LEU A 84 -7.43 2.75 8.99
CA LEU A 84 -8.54 3.23 8.18
C LEU A 84 -8.85 4.70 8.48
N GLU A 85 -8.75 5.10 9.73
CA GLU A 85 -8.94 6.49 10.09
C GLU A 85 -7.88 7.37 9.46
N GLU A 86 -6.63 6.91 9.45
CA GLU A 86 -5.55 7.69 8.85
C GLU A 86 -5.73 7.83 7.35
N MET A 87 -6.23 6.80 6.70
CA MET A 87 -6.44 6.86 5.25
C MET A 87 -7.70 7.66 4.87
N ALA A 88 -8.52 8.01 5.85
CA ALA A 88 -9.70 8.82 5.60
C ALA A 88 -9.41 10.32 5.66
N VAL A 89 -8.21 10.71 6.04
CA VAL A 89 -7.81 12.12 6.12
C VAL A 89 -6.49 12.31 5.40
N ASP A 90 -6.20 13.56 5.02
CA ASP A 90 -4.93 13.87 4.37
C ASP A 90 -3.79 13.77 5.38
N PRO A 91 -2.60 13.43 4.97
CA PRO A 91 -2.20 13.21 3.58
C PRO A 91 -2.51 11.81 3.04
N GLY A 92 -2.81 10.85 3.91
CA GLY A 92 -3.07 9.49 3.44
C GLY A 92 -4.16 9.42 2.40
N ARG A 93 -5.27 10.13 2.65
CA ARG A 93 -6.40 10.13 1.72
C ARG A 93 -5.99 10.64 0.34
N TRP A 94 -5.19 11.71 0.30
CA TRP A 94 -4.78 12.29 -0.98
C TRP A 94 -3.96 11.30 -1.80
N PHE A 95 -2.97 10.66 -1.15
CA PHE A 95 -2.12 9.72 -1.86
C PHE A 95 -2.88 8.46 -2.26
N LEU A 96 -3.82 8.02 -1.42
CA LEU A 96 -4.63 6.86 -1.73
C LEU A 96 -5.50 7.14 -2.96
N ARG A 97 -6.10 8.32 -3.02
CA ARG A 97 -6.94 8.67 -4.16
C ARG A 97 -6.11 8.81 -5.43
N ALA A 98 -4.90 9.35 -5.32
CA ALA A 98 -4.02 9.46 -6.48
C ALA A 98 -3.67 8.07 -7.02
N LEU A 99 -3.38 7.13 -6.11
CA LEU A 99 -3.06 5.78 -6.54
C LEU A 99 -4.29 5.08 -7.12
N ARG A 100 -5.45 5.29 -6.52
CA ARG A 100 -6.67 4.72 -7.07
C ARG A 100 -6.91 5.20 -8.50
N GLY A 101 -6.64 6.46 -8.78
CA GLY A 101 -6.79 6.96 -10.14
C GLY A 101 -5.88 6.24 -11.13
N ARG A 102 -4.65 5.92 -10.70
CA ARG A 102 -3.73 5.19 -11.56
C ARG A 102 -4.23 3.78 -11.84
N VAL A 103 -4.70 3.11 -10.80
CA VAL A 103 -5.23 1.76 -10.95
C VAL A 103 -6.48 1.76 -11.81
N ASP A 104 -7.37 2.72 -11.59
CA ASP A 104 -8.60 2.82 -12.37
C ASP A 104 -8.29 3.11 -13.84
N ALA A 105 -7.17 3.73 -14.12
CA ALA A 105 -6.75 3.99 -15.50
C ALA A 105 -6.06 2.78 -16.14
N GLY A 106 -5.93 1.68 -15.40
CA GLY A 106 -5.39 0.45 -15.96
C GLY A 106 -3.98 0.11 -15.53
N GLU A 107 -3.38 0.90 -14.64
CA GLU A 107 -2.00 0.64 -14.23
C GLU A 107 -1.96 -0.50 -13.20
N ALA A 108 -1.14 -1.51 -13.46
CA ALA A 108 -0.91 -2.58 -12.50
C ALA A 108 0.11 -2.11 -11.47
N VAL A 109 -0.10 -2.46 -10.21
CA VAL A 109 0.82 -2.08 -9.14
C VAL A 109 1.03 -3.24 -8.18
N THR A 110 2.20 -3.26 -7.54
CA THR A 110 2.48 -4.17 -6.44
C THR A 110 2.84 -3.33 -5.22
N LEU A 111 2.08 -3.50 -4.16
CA LEU A 111 2.30 -2.77 -2.91
C LEU A 111 3.26 -3.58 -2.05
N LEU A 112 4.37 -2.96 -1.65
CA LEU A 112 5.44 -3.68 -0.96
C LEU A 112 5.57 -3.21 0.48
N CYS A 113 5.78 -4.15 1.37
CA CYS A 113 6.02 -3.87 2.77
C CYS A 113 7.41 -4.37 3.18
N SER A 114 7.71 -4.30 4.46
CA SER A 114 9.03 -4.69 4.95
C SER A 114 9.22 -6.19 4.92
N SER A 115 10.48 -6.63 4.97
CA SER A 115 10.78 -8.06 4.96
C SER A 115 10.24 -8.77 6.19
N ALA A 116 9.97 -8.04 7.28
CA ALA A 116 9.43 -8.63 8.49
C ALA A 116 7.92 -8.88 8.41
N CYS A 117 7.25 -8.30 7.40
CA CYS A 117 5.81 -8.43 7.29
C CYS A 117 5.44 -9.67 6.50
N ALA A 118 5.58 -10.82 7.12
CA ALA A 118 5.37 -12.08 6.42
C ALA A 118 3.90 -12.44 6.23
N ASP A 119 3.02 -11.94 7.11
CA ASP A 119 1.60 -12.28 7.04
C ASP A 119 0.85 -11.15 6.36
N GLU A 120 0.53 -11.34 5.09
CA GLU A 120 -0.13 -10.30 4.31
C GLU A 120 -1.49 -9.94 4.90
N ALA A 121 -2.21 -10.90 5.45
CA ALA A 121 -3.53 -10.64 6.00
C ALA A 121 -3.49 -9.74 7.23
N ARG A 122 -2.32 -9.60 7.86
CA ARG A 122 -2.17 -8.75 9.03
C ARG A 122 -1.25 -7.59 8.75
N CYS A 123 -1.27 -7.08 7.53
CA CYS A 123 -0.41 -6.00 7.12
C CYS A 123 -1.25 -4.90 6.49
N HIS A 124 -0.80 -3.65 6.63
CA HIS A 124 -1.54 -2.53 6.05
C HIS A 124 -1.64 -2.63 4.52
N ARG A 125 -0.75 -3.39 3.87
CA ARG A 125 -0.85 -3.52 2.41
C ARG A 125 -2.14 -4.23 2.00
N SER A 126 -2.66 -5.15 2.82
CA SER A 126 -3.92 -5.79 2.50
C SER A 126 -5.08 -4.82 2.70
N ILE A 127 -4.98 -3.94 3.68
CA ILE A 127 -6.00 -2.91 3.90
C ILE A 127 -6.00 -1.93 2.74
N LEU A 128 -4.82 -1.54 2.27
CA LEU A 128 -4.72 -0.66 1.12
C LEU A 128 -5.34 -1.31 -0.12
N ARG A 129 -5.10 -2.61 -0.31
CA ARG A 129 -5.67 -3.29 -1.45
C ARG A 129 -7.19 -3.27 -1.38
N GLU A 130 -7.77 -3.49 -0.20
CA GLU A 130 -9.20 -3.40 -0.03
C GLU A 130 -9.72 -2.01 -0.39
N LEU A 131 -9.04 -0.98 0.09
CA LEU A 131 -9.44 0.38 -0.18
C LEU A 131 -9.37 0.71 -1.68
N LEU A 132 -8.33 0.22 -2.33
CA LEU A 132 -8.15 0.49 -3.75
C LEU A 132 -9.15 -0.25 -4.62
N THR A 133 -9.63 -1.39 -4.16
CA THR A 133 -10.64 -2.11 -4.90
C THR A 133 -12.03 -1.56 -4.64
N GLY A 134 -12.15 -0.66 -3.65
CA GLY A 134 -13.44 -0.05 -3.38
C GLY A 134 -14.43 -0.93 -2.70
N ARG A 135 -13.93 -2.07 -2.12
CA ARG A 135 -14.83 -2.94 -1.57
C ARG A 135 -15.21 -2.69 -0.20
N SER A 136 -14.41 -2.25 0.61
CA SER A 136 -14.72 -2.24 2.00
C SER A 136 -15.03 -0.93 2.53
N VAL A 137 -14.88 0.14 1.90
CA VAL A 137 -14.97 1.29 2.55
C VAL A 137 -15.87 2.13 2.05
N ASP A 138 -16.61 2.14 1.66
CA ASP A 138 -17.43 3.15 1.28
C ASP A 138 -18.60 3.18 1.99
#